data_fbb8a4a0a40a1908d3f772aa6f6564fe
#
_entry.id   fbb8a4a0a40a1908d3f772aa6f6564fe
#
_cell.length_a   1.000
_cell.length_b   1.000
_cell.length_c   1.000
_cell.angle_alpha   90.00
_cell.angle_beta   90.00
_cell.angle_gamma   90.00
#
_symmetry.space_group_name_H-M   'P 1'
#
loop_
_entity.id
_entity.type
_entity.pdbx_description
1 polymer ?
#
loop_
_entity_poly.entity_id
_entity_poly.type
_entity_poly.pdbx_seq_one_letter_code
_entity_poly.pdbx_strand_id
1 'polypeptide(L)' 'MRVSRESKGRGGKVVTLVKGLALDDDALTVVAKQLKAACGCGGAVKDGVVEIQGDHVERLMGALQTQGYRVKRAGG' A
#
# COMPACT_ATOMS: atom_id res chain seq x y z
N MET A 1 -10.29 0.41 4.70
CA MET A 1 -8.97 0.37 4.08
C MET A 1 -9.12 0.31 2.56
N ARG A 2 -8.40 1.16 1.86
CA ARG A 2 -8.49 1.26 0.40
C ARG A 2 -7.11 1.13 -0.22
N VAL A 3 -7.02 0.36 -1.28
CA VAL A 3 -5.80 0.22 -2.06
C VAL A 3 -6.05 0.80 -3.45
N SER A 4 -5.17 1.69 -3.88
CA SER A 4 -5.30 2.35 -5.18
C SER A 4 -3.95 2.44 -5.86
N ARG A 5 -3.99 2.60 -7.18
CA ARG A 5 -2.81 2.83 -7.99
C ARG A 5 -2.78 4.30 -8.41
N GLU A 6 -1.62 4.90 -8.38
CA GLU A 6 -1.45 6.28 -8.78
C GLU A 6 -0.16 6.44 -9.58
N SER A 7 -0.24 7.19 -10.67
CA SER A 7 0.94 7.58 -11.43
C SER A 7 1.48 8.87 -10.87
N LYS A 8 2.76 8.88 -10.53
CA LYS A 8 3.43 10.08 -10.04
C LYS A 8 4.47 10.56 -11.04
N GLY A 9 4.33 11.80 -11.42
CA GLY A 9 5.35 12.54 -12.15
C GLY A 9 5.53 12.12 -13.59
N ARG A 10 6.53 12.71 -14.19
CA ARG A 10 6.93 12.45 -15.56
C ARG A 10 7.76 11.17 -15.60
N GLY A 11 7.55 10.35 -16.59
CA GLY A 11 8.28 9.11 -16.74
C GLY A 11 7.49 7.88 -16.32
N GLY A 12 6.22 8.04 -16.00
CA GLY A 12 5.32 6.90 -15.77
C GLY A 12 5.59 6.08 -14.53
N LYS A 13 6.15 6.69 -13.50
CA LYS A 13 6.31 6.00 -12.22
C LYS A 13 4.96 5.74 -11.59
N VAL A 14 4.68 4.47 -11.33
CA VAL A 14 3.45 4.03 -10.71
C VAL A 14 3.72 3.66 -9.26
N VAL A 15 2.83 4.06 -8.37
CA VAL A 15 2.88 3.67 -6.97
C VAL A 15 1.53 3.10 -6.56
N THR A 16 1.56 2.21 -5.58
CA THR A 16 0.36 1.66 -4.96
C THR A 16 0.20 2.30 -3.59
N LEU A 17 -0.97 2.83 -3.32
CA LEU A 17 -1.28 3.52 -2.07
C LEU A 17 -2.26 2.71 -1.24
N VAL A 18 -1.99 2.58 0.05
CA VAL A 18 -2.91 1.99 1.01
C VAL A 18 -3.35 3.08 1.96
N LYS A 19 -4.64 3.40 1.94
CA LYS A 19 -5.25 4.46 2.73
C LYS A 19 -6.31 3.90 3.68
N GLY A 20 -6.65 4.68 4.69
CA GLY A 20 -7.72 4.32 5.63
C GLY A 20 -7.29 3.30 6.67
N LEU A 21 -5.99 3.21 6.92
CA LEU A 21 -5.46 2.39 8.00
C LEU A 21 -5.62 3.15 9.32
N ALA A 22 -6.51 2.69 10.18
CA ALA A 22 -6.71 3.31 11.50
C ALA A 22 -5.65 2.78 12.48
N LEU A 23 -4.38 3.00 12.15
CA LEU A 23 -3.24 2.51 12.90
C LEU A 23 -2.33 3.68 13.27
N ASP A 24 -1.60 3.54 14.37
CA ASP A 24 -0.58 4.52 14.72
C ASP A 24 0.66 4.34 13.81
N ASP A 25 1.62 5.26 13.93
CA ASP A 25 2.80 5.26 13.07
C ASP A 25 3.63 3.97 13.19
N ASP A 26 3.75 3.44 14.40
CA ASP A 26 4.50 2.20 14.62
C ASP A 26 3.84 1.01 13.92
N ALA A 27 2.53 0.88 14.08
CA ALA A 27 1.77 -0.18 13.44
C ALA A 27 1.79 -0.05 11.92
N LEU A 28 1.68 1.18 11.41
CA LEU A 28 1.79 1.45 9.97
C LEU A 28 3.16 1.05 9.43
N THR A 29 4.22 1.32 10.17
CA THR A 29 5.57 0.95 9.77
C THR A 29 5.70 -0.57 9.66
N VAL A 30 5.14 -1.31 10.60
CA VAL A 30 5.15 -2.78 10.56
C VAL A 30 4.38 -3.29 9.33
N VAL A 31 3.19 -2.76 9.09
CA VAL A 31 2.40 -3.15 7.92
C VAL A 31 3.16 -2.82 6.62
N ALA A 32 3.74 -1.63 6.54
CA ALA A 32 4.52 -1.24 5.36
C ALA A 32 5.69 -2.19 5.10
N LYS A 33 6.38 -2.60 6.16
CA LYS A 33 7.47 -3.59 6.05
C LYS A 33 6.98 -4.90 5.48
N GLN A 34 5.86 -5.39 5.98
CA GLN A 34 5.26 -6.64 5.50
C GLN A 34 4.85 -6.54 4.03
N LEU A 35 4.26 -5.41 3.64
CA LEU A 35 3.84 -5.20 2.26
C LEU A 35 5.04 -5.07 1.33
N LYS A 36 6.09 -4.38 1.74
CA LYS A 36 7.32 -4.29 0.96
C LYS A 36 7.96 -5.66 0.74
N ALA A 37 7.98 -6.48 1.78
CA ALA A 37 8.50 -7.83 1.68
C ALA A 37 7.65 -8.70 0.74
N ALA A 38 6.34 -8.56 0.80
CA ALA A 38 5.43 -9.32 -0.06
C ALA A 38 5.61 -8.98 -1.54
N CYS A 39 5.94 -7.73 -1.85
CA CYS A 39 6.14 -7.27 -3.22
C CYS A 39 7.60 -7.36 -3.67
N GLY A 40 8.54 -7.47 -2.74
CA GLY A 40 9.95 -7.37 -3.05
C GLY A 40 10.35 -5.98 -3.56
N CYS A 41 9.69 -4.94 -3.11
CA CYS A 41 9.89 -3.58 -3.62
C CYS A 41 10.01 -2.56 -2.48
N GLY A 42 10.40 -1.34 -2.84
CA GLY A 42 10.54 -0.25 -1.88
C GLY A 42 9.22 0.45 -1.60
N GLY A 43 9.20 1.24 -0.56
CA GLY A 43 8.03 2.03 -0.22
C GLY A 43 8.30 2.90 1.01
N ALA A 44 7.30 3.69 1.37
CA ALA A 44 7.38 4.61 2.49
C ALA A 44 6.02 4.77 3.16
N VAL A 45 6.03 5.25 4.40
CA VAL A 45 4.82 5.65 5.11
C VAL A 45 4.85 7.16 5.23
N LYS A 46 3.76 7.81 4.82
CA LYS A 46 3.64 9.26 4.88
C LYS A 46 2.19 9.63 5.16
N ASP A 47 2.00 10.45 6.19
CA ASP A 47 0.68 10.98 6.57
C ASP A 47 -0.39 9.89 6.72
N GLY A 48 -0.01 8.76 7.32
CA GLY A 48 -0.93 7.64 7.52
C GLY A 48 -1.22 6.84 6.27
N VAL A 49 -0.50 7.09 5.17
CA VAL A 49 -0.64 6.37 3.91
C VAL A 49 0.60 5.55 3.65
N VAL A 50 0.41 4.28 3.30
CA VAL A 50 1.51 3.42 2.87
C VAL A 50 1.65 3.56 1.36
N GLU A 51 2.84 3.91 0.91
CA GLU A 51 3.16 4.06 -0.51
C GLU A 51 4.14 2.95 -0.91
N ILE A 52 3.77 2.13 -1.87
CA ILE A 52 4.60 1.05 -2.37
C ILE A 52 4.93 1.32 -3.84
N GLN A 53 6.19 1.24 -4.19
CA GLN A 53 6.62 1.49 -5.56
C GLN A 53 6.15 0.38 -6.48
N GLY A 54 5.58 0.75 -7.62
CA GLY A 54 5.08 -0.16 -8.63
C GLY A 54 3.57 -0.41 -8.52
N ASP A 55 3.06 -1.18 -9.47
CA ASP A 55 1.65 -1.58 -9.51
C ASP A 55 1.49 -2.94 -8.85
N HIS A 56 1.08 -2.92 -7.59
CA HIS A 56 0.93 -4.13 -6.78
C HIS A 56 -0.43 -4.17 -6.07
N VAL A 57 -1.45 -3.54 -6.66
CA VAL A 57 -2.77 -3.42 -6.03
C VAL A 57 -3.31 -4.79 -5.61
N GLU A 58 -3.38 -5.73 -6.54
CA GLU A 58 -3.95 -7.04 -6.26
C GLU A 58 -3.12 -7.82 -5.23
N ARG A 59 -1.81 -7.74 -5.35
CA ARG A 59 -0.90 -8.43 -4.42
C ARG A 59 -1.03 -7.87 -3.01
N LEU A 60 -1.10 -6.56 -2.88
CA LEU A 60 -1.25 -5.92 -1.58
C LEU A 60 -2.63 -6.19 -0.98
N MET A 61 -3.67 -6.18 -1.80
CA MET A 61 -5.01 -6.55 -1.34
C MET A 61 -5.02 -7.98 -0.78
N GLY A 62 -4.42 -8.91 -1.50
CA GLY A 62 -4.32 -10.29 -1.05
C GLY A 62 -3.55 -10.43 0.25
N ALA A 63 -2.41 -9.75 0.38
CA ALA A 63 -1.60 -9.78 1.59
C ALA A 63 -2.35 -9.21 2.78
N LEU A 64 -3.06 -8.10 2.60
CA LEU A 64 -3.83 -7.47 3.66
C LEU A 64 -5.03 -8.33 4.08
N GLN A 65 -5.72 -8.91 3.12
CA GLN A 65 -6.85 -9.80 3.41
C GLN A 65 -6.39 -11.04 4.18
N THR A 66 -5.24 -11.58 3.85
CA THR A 66 -4.65 -12.71 4.57
C THR A 66 -4.39 -12.37 6.03
N GLN A 67 -4.09 -11.12 6.33
CA GLN A 67 -3.88 -10.65 7.69
C GLN A 67 -5.18 -10.31 8.42
N GLY A 68 -6.32 -10.45 7.77
CA GLY A 68 -7.62 -10.18 8.37
C GLY A 68 -8.18 -8.79 8.14
N TYR A 69 -7.52 -7.99 7.32
CA TYR A 69 -8.02 -6.65 7.00
C TYR A 69 -9.10 -6.71 5.93
N ARG A 70 -10.07 -5.81 6.05
CA ARG A 70 -11.05 -5.58 4.98
C ARG A 70 -10.50 -4.54 4.03
N VAL A 71 -10.32 -4.94 2.80
CA VAL A 71 -9.68 -4.09 1.79
C VAL A 71 -10.60 -3.91 0.60
N LYS A 72 -10.69 -2.67 0.11
CA LYS A 72 -11.41 -2.36 -1.12
C LYS A 72 -10.46 -1.73 -2.12
N ARG A 73 -10.64 -2.08 -3.37
CA ARG A 73 -9.93 -1.41 -4.45
C ARG A 73 -10.60 -0.05 -4.69
N ALA A 74 -9.82 1.01 -4.57
CA ALA A 74 -10.33 2.37 -4.78
C ALA A 74 -9.73 2.95 -6.06
N GLY A 75 -10.57 3.51 -6.85
CA GLY A 75 -10.18 4.35 -7.97
C GLY A 75 -9.47 3.63 -9.11
N GLY A 76 -9.96 3.71 -10.20
CA GLY A 76 -9.43 3.41 -11.47
C GLY A 76 -8.30 2.44 -11.67
#